data_81bc485508facfbdef00339b0062a83c
#
_entry.id   81bc485508facfbdef00339b0062a83c
#
_cell.length_a   1.000
_cell.length_b   1.000
_cell.length_c   1.000
_cell.angle_alpha   90.00
_cell.angle_beta   90.00
_cell.angle_gamma   90.00
#
_symmetry.space_group_name_H-M   'P 1'
#
loop_
_entity.id
_entity.type
_entity.pdbx_description
1 polymer ?
#
loop_
_entity_poly.entity_id
_entity_poly.type
_entity_poly.pdbx_seq_one_letter_code
_entity_poly.pdbx_strand_id
1 'polypeptide(L)'
;MFRNPVYEKEIRSTYRSVRILAIIVIFNIILALVGISRLSYIVNDMHFNGSAEYSAMLQLYIMIATIEFLLLVLIIPGQTAAAISGERERRTLDAMLSTNITPATLILGKLMASLTTTFLFITSSLPVLSLVFIYGGIQVSDLALLLGYMLFSAIYIGSCSICFSSYFRHTTTSTIISYGFVLFLFIGTLFLNEFPTLFSETVTPTFQASLSPASYCLILNPAITFYYIMNRQAGNPDILLELLHYPKFYDSNLIIEHWIQFSIGIQFLIILLFLFFAARHLKNNFYSGKY
;
A
#
# COMPACT_ATOMS: atom_id res chain seq x y z
N MET A 1 15.38 -7.73 24.78
CA MET A 1 14.33 -6.97 24.09
C MET A 1 14.99 -5.71 23.52
N PHE A 2 15.23 -5.64 22.25
CA PHE A 2 15.95 -4.52 21.60
C PHE A 2 15.04 -3.27 21.62
N ARG A 3 15.22 -2.41 22.60
CA ARG A 3 14.53 -1.11 22.65
C ARG A 3 15.22 -0.17 21.65
N ASN A 4 14.57 0.13 20.54
CA ASN A 4 15.07 1.13 19.60
C ASN A 4 14.71 2.53 20.13
N PRO A 5 15.68 3.34 20.58
CA PRO A 5 15.41 4.64 21.22
C PRO A 5 14.77 5.64 20.23
N VAL A 6 15.04 5.48 18.92
CA VAL A 6 14.44 6.32 17.88
C VAL A 6 12.94 6.04 17.78
N TYR A 7 12.56 4.78 17.80
CA TYR A 7 11.16 4.34 17.77
C TYR A 7 10.37 4.89 18.97
N GLU A 8 10.92 4.77 20.19
CA GLU A 8 10.25 5.30 21.39
C GLU A 8 10.05 6.82 21.35
N LYS A 9 11.06 7.55 20.89
CA LYS A 9 10.98 9.01 20.73
C LYS A 9 9.89 9.39 19.74
N GLU A 10 9.88 8.76 18.56
CA GLU A 10 8.91 9.05 17.51
C GLU A 10 7.47 8.74 17.95
N ILE A 11 7.24 7.59 18.55
CA ILE A 11 5.90 7.20 19.03
C ILE A 11 5.39 8.17 20.11
N ARG A 12 6.22 8.56 21.08
CA ARG A 12 5.80 9.54 22.09
C ARG A 12 5.43 10.89 21.48
N SER A 13 6.16 11.32 20.45
CA SER A 13 5.85 12.54 19.71
C SER A 13 4.54 12.40 18.93
N THR A 14 4.34 11.26 18.30
CA THR A 14 3.15 10.92 17.50
C THR A 14 1.87 10.91 18.33
N TYR A 15 1.86 10.21 19.47
CA TYR A 15 0.68 10.12 20.33
C TYR A 15 0.29 11.45 21.01
N ARG A 16 1.21 12.40 21.13
CA ARG A 16 0.91 13.74 21.64
C ARG A 16 0.45 14.72 20.57
N SER A 17 0.46 14.32 19.30
CA SER A 17 0.14 15.19 18.18
C SER A 17 -1.36 15.20 17.89
N VAL A 18 -2.00 16.34 18.12
CA VAL A 18 -3.40 16.59 17.74
C VAL A 18 -3.62 16.40 16.21
N ARG A 19 -2.57 16.63 15.41
CA ARG A 19 -2.64 16.47 13.96
C ARG A 19 -2.94 15.04 13.53
N ILE A 20 -2.32 14.05 14.18
CA ILE A 20 -2.55 12.63 13.87
C ILE A 20 -3.96 12.23 14.26
N LEU A 21 -4.43 12.68 15.42
CA LEU A 21 -5.82 12.46 15.83
C LEU A 21 -6.80 13.05 14.81
N ALA A 22 -6.57 14.29 14.34
CA ALA A 22 -7.41 14.93 13.33
C ALA A 22 -7.42 14.14 12.01
N ILE A 23 -6.27 13.62 11.57
CA ILE A 23 -6.17 12.80 10.35
C ILE A 23 -6.94 11.49 10.52
N ILE A 24 -6.84 10.81 11.68
CA ILE A 24 -7.59 9.59 11.99
C ILE A 24 -9.10 9.86 11.94
N VAL A 25 -9.55 10.98 12.52
CA VAL A 25 -10.96 11.36 12.50
C VAL A 25 -11.44 11.61 11.08
N ILE A 26 -10.70 12.39 10.28
CA ILE A 26 -11.04 12.67 8.87
C ILE A 26 -11.07 11.36 8.07
N PHE A 27 -10.09 10.48 8.27
CA PHE A 27 -10.01 9.16 7.63
C PHE A 27 -11.28 8.33 7.90
N ASN A 28 -11.69 8.23 9.16
CA ASN A 28 -12.89 7.49 9.55
C ASN A 28 -14.19 8.16 9.06
N ILE A 29 -14.24 9.50 9.03
CA ILE A 29 -15.40 10.23 8.47
C ILE A 29 -15.57 9.89 6.99
N ILE A 30 -14.48 9.90 6.22
CA ILE A 30 -14.52 9.56 4.79
C ILE A 30 -15.04 8.13 4.60
N LEU A 31 -14.51 7.16 5.35
CA LEU A 31 -14.95 5.76 5.28
C LEU A 31 -16.42 5.59 5.69
N ALA A 32 -16.85 6.26 6.77
CA ALA A 32 -18.22 6.21 7.24
C ALA A 32 -19.19 6.83 6.24
N LEU A 33 -18.86 7.97 5.63
CA LEU A 33 -19.69 8.62 4.62
C LEU A 33 -19.90 7.69 3.41
N VAL A 34 -18.83 7.07 2.93
CA VAL A 34 -18.88 6.11 1.82
C VAL A 34 -19.70 4.88 2.21
N GLY A 35 -19.44 4.31 3.38
CA GLY A 35 -20.17 3.14 3.88
C GLY A 35 -21.66 3.42 4.03
N ILE A 36 -22.05 4.55 4.65
CA ILE A 36 -23.46 4.93 4.84
C ILE A 36 -24.15 5.23 3.50
N SER A 37 -23.49 5.96 2.60
CA SER A 37 -24.06 6.29 1.28
C SER A 37 -24.38 5.03 0.48
N ARG A 38 -23.48 4.06 0.47
CA ARG A 38 -23.67 2.79 -0.25
C ARG A 38 -24.70 1.92 0.44
N LEU A 39 -24.70 1.86 1.78
CA LEU A 39 -25.70 1.13 2.56
C LEU A 39 -27.09 1.69 2.31
N SER A 40 -27.27 3.01 2.29
CA SER A 40 -28.54 3.66 1.97
C SER A 40 -29.06 3.29 0.58
N TYR A 41 -28.15 3.21 -0.40
CA TYR A 41 -28.49 2.75 -1.74
C TYR A 41 -29.00 1.30 -1.73
N ILE A 42 -28.30 0.39 -1.04
CA ILE A 42 -28.68 -1.02 -0.94
C ILE A 42 -30.03 -1.18 -0.24
N VAL A 43 -30.27 -0.45 0.85
CA VAL A 43 -31.55 -0.49 1.59
C VAL A 43 -32.71 0.01 0.72
N ASN A 44 -32.52 1.07 -0.05
CA ASN A 44 -33.54 1.55 -0.98
C ASN A 44 -33.81 0.53 -2.09
N ASP A 45 -32.80 -0.10 -2.65
CA ASP A 45 -32.95 -1.14 -3.67
C ASP A 45 -33.72 -2.36 -3.13
N MET A 46 -33.46 -2.76 -1.89
CA MET A 46 -34.26 -3.79 -1.19
C MET A 46 -35.73 -3.44 -1.08
N HIS A 47 -36.06 -2.18 -0.83
CA HIS A 47 -37.46 -1.72 -0.74
C HIS A 47 -38.20 -1.80 -2.08
N PHE A 48 -37.48 -1.60 -3.20
CA PHE A 48 -38.08 -1.66 -4.55
C PHE A 48 -38.08 -3.08 -5.14
N ASN A 49 -37.05 -3.87 -4.93
CA ASN A 49 -36.84 -5.17 -5.59
C ASN A 49 -37.10 -6.37 -4.68
N GLY A 50 -37.33 -6.17 -3.39
CA GLY A 50 -37.80 -7.20 -2.43
C GLY A 50 -36.77 -8.23 -1.98
N SER A 51 -35.51 -8.13 -2.41
CA SER A 51 -34.43 -9.06 -2.02
C SER A 51 -33.13 -8.33 -1.74
N ALA A 52 -32.51 -8.64 -0.60
CA ALA A 52 -31.12 -8.28 -0.35
C ALA A 52 -30.23 -9.21 -1.16
N GLU A 53 -29.60 -8.71 -2.20
CA GLU A 53 -28.61 -9.50 -2.90
C GLU A 53 -27.31 -9.56 -2.07
N TYR A 54 -26.87 -10.76 -1.75
CA TYR A 54 -25.58 -11.03 -1.13
C TYR A 54 -24.41 -10.34 -1.87
N SER A 55 -24.50 -10.27 -3.21
CA SER A 55 -23.55 -9.57 -4.07
C SER A 55 -23.41 -8.08 -3.73
N ALA A 56 -24.48 -7.41 -3.31
CA ALA A 56 -24.46 -5.99 -2.95
C ALA A 56 -23.65 -5.73 -1.67
N MET A 57 -23.72 -6.63 -0.69
CA MET A 57 -22.93 -6.51 0.55
C MET A 57 -21.43 -6.78 0.31
N LEU A 58 -21.09 -7.73 -0.57
CA LEU A 58 -19.71 -7.94 -1.01
C LEU A 58 -19.14 -6.73 -1.73
N GLN A 59 -19.93 -6.10 -2.61
CA GLN A 59 -19.53 -4.87 -3.30
C GLN A 59 -19.28 -3.72 -2.31
N LEU A 60 -20.09 -3.60 -1.26
CA LEU A 60 -19.89 -2.63 -0.19
C LEU A 60 -18.56 -2.87 0.53
N TYR A 61 -18.23 -4.13 0.85
CA TYR A 61 -16.96 -4.49 1.43
C TYR A 61 -15.77 -4.09 0.56
N ILE A 62 -15.80 -4.50 -0.72
CA ILE A 62 -14.74 -4.17 -1.68
C ILE A 62 -14.57 -2.65 -1.79
N MET A 63 -15.66 -1.90 -1.85
CA MET A 63 -15.65 -0.45 -1.97
C MET A 63 -15.00 0.21 -0.74
N ILE A 64 -15.42 -0.16 0.49
CA ILE A 64 -14.83 0.38 1.72
C ILE A 64 -13.34 0.01 1.81
N ALA A 65 -12.99 -1.27 1.59
CA ALA A 65 -11.61 -1.75 1.63
C ALA A 65 -10.72 -1.05 0.59
N THR A 66 -11.25 -0.80 -0.62
CA THR A 66 -10.50 -0.09 -1.68
C THR A 66 -10.24 1.36 -1.31
N ILE A 67 -11.23 2.07 -0.75
CA ILE A 67 -11.05 3.45 -0.33
C ILE A 67 -10.09 3.53 0.86
N GLU A 68 -10.21 2.60 1.82
CA GLU A 68 -9.28 2.49 2.93
C GLU A 68 -7.84 2.29 2.43
N PHE A 69 -7.63 1.35 1.52
CA PHE A 69 -6.32 1.11 0.92
C PHE A 69 -5.77 2.35 0.20
N LEU A 70 -6.57 3.03 -0.61
CA LEU A 70 -6.15 4.26 -1.31
C LEU A 70 -5.77 5.38 -0.34
N LEU A 71 -6.55 5.58 0.73
CA LEU A 71 -6.23 6.56 1.76
C LEU A 71 -4.92 6.23 2.48
N LEU A 72 -4.67 4.95 2.79
CA LEU A 72 -3.40 4.51 3.39
C LEU A 72 -2.22 4.77 2.45
N VAL A 73 -2.37 4.47 1.16
CA VAL A 73 -1.35 4.74 0.13
C VAL A 73 -0.97 6.22 0.05
N LEU A 74 -1.94 7.13 0.28
CA LEU A 74 -1.68 8.57 0.33
C LEU A 74 -1.01 9.00 1.65
N ILE A 75 -1.41 8.42 2.77
CA ILE A 75 -0.92 8.81 4.10
C ILE A 75 0.52 8.35 4.32
N ILE A 76 0.88 7.15 3.86
CA ILE A 76 2.19 6.53 4.14
C ILE A 76 3.37 7.36 3.62
N PRO A 77 3.42 7.81 2.34
CA PRO A 77 4.51 8.66 1.87
C PRO A 77 4.57 9.99 2.63
N GLY A 78 3.41 10.57 2.97
CA GLY A 78 3.35 11.80 3.76
C GLY A 78 4.04 11.71 5.12
N GLN A 79 3.99 10.53 5.76
CA GLN A 79 4.65 10.28 7.04
C GLN A 79 6.13 9.91 6.89
N THR A 80 6.49 9.15 5.85
CA THR A 80 7.80 8.52 5.72
C THR A 80 8.77 9.32 4.85
N ALA A 81 8.30 10.06 3.86
CA ALA A 81 9.14 10.82 2.94
C ALA A 81 9.93 11.97 3.60
N ALA A 82 9.41 12.53 4.69
CA ALA A 82 10.08 13.57 5.47
C ALA A 82 10.88 13.00 6.66
N ALA A 83 10.90 11.70 6.85
CA ALA A 83 11.42 11.08 8.07
C ALA A 83 12.92 11.34 8.30
N ILE A 84 13.75 11.31 7.27
CA ILE A 84 15.20 11.54 7.36
C ILE A 84 15.56 12.93 6.83
N SER A 85 14.99 13.34 5.69
CA SER A 85 15.21 14.66 5.12
C SER A 85 14.80 15.79 6.07
N GLY A 86 13.71 15.61 6.86
CA GLY A 86 13.29 16.56 7.87
C GLY A 86 14.28 16.72 9.02
N GLU A 87 14.92 15.64 9.47
CA GLU A 87 15.99 15.72 10.48
C GLU A 87 17.23 16.42 9.91
N ARG A 88 17.51 16.22 8.62
CA ARG A 88 18.61 16.89 7.92
C ARG A 88 18.35 18.38 7.78
N GLU A 89 17.16 18.81 7.38
CA GLU A 89 16.79 20.24 7.30
C GLU A 89 16.88 20.93 8.67
N ARG A 90 16.49 20.24 9.75
CA ARG A 90 16.58 20.72 11.12
C ARG A 90 17.99 20.65 11.70
N ARG A 91 18.97 20.13 10.96
CA ARG A 91 20.35 19.89 11.42
C ARG A 91 20.46 19.00 12.67
N THR A 92 19.48 18.13 12.89
CA THR A 92 19.45 17.20 14.03
C THR A 92 19.99 15.83 13.68
N LEU A 93 20.13 15.52 12.37
CA LEU A 93 20.58 14.22 11.89
C LEU A 93 22.01 13.89 12.38
N ASP A 94 22.93 14.88 12.31
CA ASP A 94 24.33 14.70 12.73
C ASP A 94 24.43 14.44 14.24
N ALA A 95 23.63 15.15 15.03
CA ALA A 95 23.55 14.92 16.47
C ALA A 95 23.02 13.52 16.81
N MET A 96 22.08 13.00 16.02
CA MET A 96 21.55 11.63 16.20
C MET A 96 22.59 10.57 15.81
N LEU A 97 23.32 10.78 14.70
CA LEU A 97 24.34 9.84 14.22
C LEU A 97 25.65 9.91 15.02
N SER A 98 25.94 11.02 15.74
CA SER A 98 27.09 11.11 16.66
C SER A 98 26.88 10.32 17.95
N THR A 99 25.65 9.92 18.25
CA THR A 99 25.36 8.96 19.33
C THR A 99 25.58 7.52 18.83
N ASN A 100 25.57 6.53 19.76
CA ASN A 100 25.75 5.10 19.41
C ASN A 100 24.60 4.50 18.57
N ILE A 101 23.89 5.31 17.77
CA ILE A 101 22.80 4.88 16.92
C ILE A 101 23.35 4.57 15.52
N THR A 102 23.17 3.32 15.06
CA THR A 102 23.56 2.96 13.70
C THR A 102 22.57 3.50 12.67
N PRO A 103 22.99 3.83 11.43
CA PRO A 103 22.09 4.27 10.36
C PRO A 103 20.93 3.31 10.11
N ALA A 104 21.19 2.00 10.20
CA ALA A 104 20.14 0.98 10.05
C ALA A 104 19.10 1.06 11.19
N THR A 105 19.55 1.24 12.45
CA THR A 105 18.66 1.40 13.60
C THR A 105 17.79 2.66 13.47
N LEU A 106 18.35 3.74 12.92
CA LEU A 106 17.60 4.98 12.65
C LEU A 106 16.49 4.76 11.64
N ILE A 107 16.82 4.15 10.49
CA ILE A 107 15.87 3.88 9.41
C ILE A 107 14.76 2.94 9.88
N LEU A 108 15.13 1.82 10.49
CA LEU A 108 14.15 0.86 11.02
C LEU A 108 13.28 1.47 12.12
N GLY A 109 13.85 2.28 12.99
CA GLY A 109 13.09 2.96 14.04
C GLY A 109 12.03 3.91 13.48
N LYS A 110 12.37 4.69 12.44
CA LYS A 110 11.43 5.59 11.78
C LYS A 110 10.37 4.84 10.95
N LEU A 111 10.77 3.76 10.26
CA LEU A 111 9.82 2.90 9.55
C LEU A 111 8.81 2.26 10.51
N MET A 112 9.29 1.68 11.61
CA MET A 112 8.42 1.05 12.62
C MET A 112 7.47 2.07 13.27
N ALA A 113 7.89 3.30 13.49
CA ALA A 113 7.02 4.36 14.02
C ALA A 113 5.89 4.71 13.04
N SER A 114 6.19 4.83 11.74
CA SER A 114 5.16 5.06 10.73
C SER A 114 4.21 3.87 10.58
N LEU A 115 4.73 2.63 10.65
CA LEU A 115 3.90 1.42 10.63
C LEU A 115 2.96 1.33 11.83
N THR A 116 3.42 1.72 13.03
CA THR A 116 2.55 1.77 14.21
C THR A 116 1.42 2.78 14.01
N THR A 117 1.70 3.92 13.39
CA THR A 117 0.65 4.90 13.06
C THR A 117 -0.30 4.35 12.00
N THR A 118 0.20 3.69 10.96
CA THR A 118 -0.63 3.02 9.95
C THR A 118 -1.49 1.93 10.57
N PHE A 119 -0.96 1.15 11.51
CA PHE A 119 -1.72 0.15 12.26
C PHE A 119 -2.87 0.79 13.05
N LEU A 120 -2.68 1.99 13.62
CA LEU A 120 -3.76 2.74 14.27
C LEU A 120 -4.85 3.16 13.28
N PHE A 121 -4.51 3.57 12.05
CA PHE A 121 -5.51 3.86 11.02
C PHE A 121 -6.33 2.62 10.69
N ILE A 122 -5.67 1.50 10.43
CA ILE A 122 -6.32 0.22 10.11
C ILE A 122 -7.21 -0.26 11.26
N THR A 123 -6.75 -0.19 12.51
CA THR A 123 -7.58 -0.60 13.65
C THR A 123 -8.74 0.34 13.92
N SER A 124 -8.58 1.63 13.59
CA SER A 124 -9.67 2.61 13.74
C SER A 124 -10.78 2.43 12.69
N SER A 125 -10.51 1.80 11.53
CA SER A 125 -11.51 1.51 10.49
C SER A 125 -12.32 0.25 10.76
N LEU A 126 -11.88 -0.63 11.66
CA LEU A 126 -12.57 -1.90 11.98
C LEU A 126 -14.07 -1.74 12.30
N PRO A 127 -14.53 -0.72 13.05
CA PRO A 127 -15.96 -0.51 13.27
C PRO A 127 -16.75 -0.29 11.97
N VAL A 128 -16.16 0.41 10.99
CA VAL A 128 -16.82 0.64 9.70
C VAL A 128 -16.84 -0.65 8.87
N LEU A 129 -15.75 -1.40 8.85
CA LEU A 129 -15.68 -2.71 8.19
C LEU A 129 -16.63 -3.73 8.87
N SER A 130 -16.85 -3.63 10.18
CA SER A 130 -17.73 -4.54 10.92
C SER A 130 -19.20 -4.46 10.46
N LEU A 131 -19.64 -3.35 9.87
CA LEU A 131 -20.99 -3.23 9.31
C LEU A 131 -21.27 -4.31 8.25
N VAL A 132 -20.25 -4.71 7.49
CA VAL A 132 -20.38 -5.74 6.46
C VAL A 132 -20.55 -7.13 7.07
N PHE A 133 -19.94 -7.40 8.23
CA PHE A 133 -20.06 -8.70 8.92
C PHE A 133 -21.47 -8.97 9.46
N ILE A 134 -22.22 -7.92 9.83
CA ILE A 134 -23.59 -8.04 10.37
C ILE A 134 -24.50 -8.70 9.34
N TYR A 135 -24.28 -8.42 8.06
CA TYR A 135 -25.11 -8.93 6.96
C TYR A 135 -24.56 -10.21 6.32
N GLY A 136 -23.41 -10.71 6.79
CA GLY A 136 -22.85 -12.02 6.45
C GLY A 136 -22.04 -12.04 5.15
N GLY A 137 -21.17 -13.03 5.04
CA GLY A 137 -20.52 -13.40 3.81
C GLY A 137 -19.02 -13.29 3.76
N ILE A 138 -18.39 -12.61 4.70
CA ILE A 138 -16.93 -12.50 4.77
C ILE A 138 -16.45 -13.30 5.96
N GLN A 139 -15.44 -14.14 5.72
CA GLN A 139 -14.81 -14.92 6.77
C GLN A 139 -13.78 -14.06 7.53
N VAL A 140 -13.54 -14.39 8.79
CA VAL A 140 -12.51 -13.72 9.60
C VAL A 140 -11.11 -13.89 8.97
N SER A 141 -10.87 -15.01 8.28
CA SER A 141 -9.65 -15.25 7.50
C SER A 141 -9.44 -14.22 6.38
N ASP A 142 -10.53 -13.81 5.71
CA ASP A 142 -10.48 -12.86 4.61
C ASP A 142 -10.14 -11.45 5.13
N LEU A 143 -10.74 -11.08 6.27
CA LEU A 143 -10.39 -9.84 6.97
C LEU A 143 -8.91 -9.86 7.42
N ALA A 144 -8.44 -10.95 8.02
CA ALA A 144 -7.05 -11.06 8.46
C ALA A 144 -6.07 -10.93 7.28
N LEU A 145 -6.40 -11.52 6.13
CA LEU A 145 -5.61 -11.40 4.91
C LEU A 145 -5.61 -9.97 4.37
N LEU A 146 -6.78 -9.29 4.37
CA LEU A 146 -6.91 -7.88 4.00
C LEU A 146 -5.99 -7.00 4.86
N LEU A 147 -6.15 -7.07 6.18
CA LEU A 147 -5.38 -6.25 7.13
C LEU A 147 -3.88 -6.54 7.03
N GLY A 148 -3.51 -7.82 6.91
CA GLY A 148 -2.13 -8.25 6.71
C GLY A 148 -1.52 -7.70 5.43
N TYR A 149 -2.28 -7.72 4.34
CA TYR A 149 -1.82 -7.18 3.06
C TYR A 149 -1.72 -5.64 3.07
N MET A 150 -2.64 -4.95 3.75
CA MET A 150 -2.56 -3.50 3.94
C MET A 150 -1.28 -3.11 4.71
N LEU A 151 -0.96 -3.83 5.79
CA LEU A 151 0.28 -3.61 6.56
C LEU A 151 1.53 -3.93 5.71
N PHE A 152 1.50 -5.00 4.93
CA PHE A 152 2.60 -5.35 4.03
C PHE A 152 2.82 -4.25 2.97
N SER A 153 1.76 -3.75 2.35
CA SER A 153 1.83 -2.65 1.38
C SER A 153 2.36 -1.36 2.03
N ALA A 154 2.02 -1.12 3.30
CA ALA A 154 2.56 0.00 4.06
C ALA A 154 4.07 -0.11 4.28
N ILE A 155 4.59 -1.32 4.57
CA ILE A 155 6.03 -1.57 4.66
C ILE A 155 6.69 -1.33 3.31
N TYR A 156 6.09 -1.80 2.22
CA TYR A 156 6.61 -1.66 0.87
C TYR A 156 6.73 -0.19 0.47
N ILE A 157 5.65 0.56 0.51
CA ILE A 157 5.60 1.99 0.16
C ILE A 157 6.46 2.81 1.11
N GLY A 158 6.40 2.51 2.42
CA GLY A 158 7.18 3.19 3.44
C GLY A 158 8.68 3.01 3.27
N SER A 159 9.15 1.80 2.92
CA SER A 159 10.57 1.53 2.67
C SER A 159 11.11 2.30 1.46
N CYS A 160 10.32 2.38 0.36
CA CYS A 160 10.65 3.18 -0.81
C CYS A 160 10.78 4.67 -0.44
N SER A 161 9.77 5.20 0.27
CA SER A 161 9.71 6.62 0.66
C SER A 161 10.84 7.00 1.63
N ILE A 162 11.19 6.13 2.60
CA ILE A 162 12.33 6.35 3.50
C ILE A 162 13.66 6.30 2.72
N CYS A 163 13.78 5.43 1.72
CA CYS A 163 14.95 5.42 0.86
C CYS A 163 15.12 6.77 0.19
N PHE A 164 14.09 7.31 -0.48
CA PHE A 164 14.15 8.65 -1.07
C PHE A 164 14.45 9.72 -0.02
N SER A 165 13.84 9.64 1.17
CA SER A 165 14.15 10.56 2.27
C SER A 165 15.61 10.55 2.68
N SER A 166 16.30 9.42 2.55
CA SER A 166 17.74 9.32 2.85
C SER A 166 18.62 9.98 1.81
N TYR A 167 18.21 9.97 0.52
CA TYR A 167 18.98 10.55 -0.59
C TYR A 167 18.82 12.06 -0.73
N PHE A 168 17.59 12.58 -0.58
CA PHE A 168 17.31 13.99 -0.80
C PHE A 168 17.53 14.84 0.46
N ARG A 169 18.03 16.07 0.25
CA ARG A 169 18.31 17.01 1.34
C ARG A 169 17.03 17.71 1.84
N HIS A 170 16.13 18.03 0.91
CA HIS A 170 14.92 18.78 1.20
C HIS A 170 13.70 17.86 1.35
N THR A 171 12.90 18.11 2.37
CA THR A 171 11.66 17.37 2.64
C THR A 171 10.70 17.44 1.47
N THR A 172 10.55 18.64 0.86
CA THR A 172 9.66 18.85 -0.28
C THR A 172 10.05 17.98 -1.47
N THR A 173 11.35 17.95 -1.83
CA THR A 173 11.84 17.12 -2.95
C THR A 173 11.64 15.64 -2.67
N SER A 174 11.97 15.20 -1.46
CA SER A 174 11.76 13.81 -1.04
C SER A 174 10.29 13.40 -1.13
N THR A 175 9.39 14.27 -0.68
CA THR A 175 7.95 14.02 -0.70
C THR A 175 7.41 13.95 -2.13
N ILE A 176 7.78 14.90 -2.99
CA ILE A 176 7.35 14.91 -4.41
C ILE A 176 7.81 13.63 -5.12
N ILE A 177 9.07 13.22 -4.93
CA ILE A 177 9.61 12.03 -5.59
C ILE A 177 8.96 10.76 -5.03
N SER A 178 8.69 10.70 -3.72
CA SER A 178 8.00 9.55 -3.10
C SER A 178 6.59 9.39 -3.65
N TYR A 179 5.80 10.47 -3.74
CA TYR A 179 4.48 10.41 -4.36
C TYR A 179 4.53 10.12 -5.85
N GLY A 180 5.50 10.72 -6.58
CA GLY A 180 5.72 10.45 -7.99
C GLY A 180 6.04 8.97 -8.25
N PHE A 181 6.87 8.36 -7.40
CA PHE A 181 7.17 6.93 -7.48
C PHE A 181 5.95 6.05 -7.18
N VAL A 182 5.16 6.39 -6.18
CA VAL A 182 3.91 5.68 -5.87
C VAL A 182 2.91 5.80 -7.04
N LEU A 183 2.73 6.98 -7.61
CA LEU A 183 1.90 7.18 -8.81
C LEU A 183 2.40 6.36 -9.99
N PHE A 184 3.72 6.33 -10.22
CA PHE A 184 4.31 5.50 -11.27
C PHE A 184 4.07 4.02 -11.02
N LEU A 185 4.19 3.53 -9.78
CA LEU A 185 3.89 2.14 -9.46
C LEU A 185 2.42 1.79 -9.72
N PHE A 186 1.50 2.68 -9.37
CA PHE A 186 0.06 2.41 -9.47
C PHE A 186 -0.47 2.60 -10.89
N ILE A 187 -0.21 3.76 -11.48
CA ILE A 187 -0.77 4.13 -12.79
C ILE A 187 0.19 3.76 -13.92
N GLY A 188 1.49 3.99 -13.74
CA GLY A 188 2.49 3.72 -14.77
C GLY A 188 2.59 2.26 -15.16
N THR A 189 2.50 1.34 -14.19
CA THR A 189 2.52 -0.11 -14.48
C THR A 189 1.26 -0.57 -15.19
N LEU A 190 0.09 -0.01 -14.87
CA LEU A 190 -1.14 -0.26 -15.62
C LEU A 190 -1.02 0.25 -17.04
N PHE A 191 -0.54 1.47 -17.22
CA PHE A 191 -0.33 2.04 -18.55
C PHE A 191 0.65 1.20 -19.39
N LEU A 192 1.74 0.70 -18.78
CA LEU A 192 2.68 -0.19 -19.45
C LEU A 192 2.02 -1.51 -19.88
N ASN A 193 1.07 -2.05 -19.11
CA ASN A 193 0.34 -3.25 -19.45
C ASN A 193 -0.62 -3.03 -20.61
N GLU A 194 -1.31 -1.88 -20.64
CA GLU A 194 -2.26 -1.53 -21.69
C GLU A 194 -1.58 -1.02 -22.98
N PHE A 195 -0.33 -0.56 -22.90
CA PHE A 195 0.38 0.05 -24.03
C PHE A 195 0.45 -0.85 -25.26
N PRO A 196 0.78 -2.17 -25.17
CA PRO A 196 0.80 -3.04 -26.34
C PRO A 196 -0.56 -3.19 -27.03
N THR A 197 -1.66 -3.17 -26.27
CA THR A 197 -3.02 -3.33 -26.81
C THR A 197 -3.44 -2.10 -27.62
N LEU A 198 -3.03 -0.89 -27.19
CA LEU A 198 -3.33 0.36 -27.88
C LEU A 198 -2.70 0.44 -29.29
N PHE A 199 -1.59 -0.26 -29.51
CA PHE A 199 -0.88 -0.26 -30.79
C PHE A 199 -1.14 -1.52 -31.63
N SER A 200 -1.77 -2.56 -31.08
CA SER A 200 -2.01 -3.84 -31.76
C SER A 200 -3.34 -3.93 -32.51
N GLU A 201 -4.16 -2.88 -32.54
CA GLU A 201 -5.44 -2.86 -33.28
C GLU A 201 -5.32 -3.12 -34.80
N THR A 202 -4.10 -3.08 -35.32
CA THR A 202 -3.84 -3.35 -36.76
C THR A 202 -3.32 -4.77 -37.05
N VAL A 203 -3.02 -5.55 -36.05
CA VAL A 203 -2.51 -6.92 -36.17
C VAL A 203 -3.57 -7.88 -35.64
N THR A 204 -4.02 -8.82 -36.51
CA THR A 204 -4.92 -9.94 -36.15
C THR A 204 -4.74 -10.38 -34.70
N PRO A 205 -5.84 -10.67 -33.97
CA PRO A 205 -5.76 -11.13 -32.58
C PRO A 205 -5.04 -12.49 -32.55
N THR A 206 -3.73 -12.47 -32.63
CA THR A 206 -2.91 -13.61 -32.29
C THR A 206 -3.01 -13.72 -30.78
N PHE A 207 -3.89 -14.61 -30.31
CA PHE A 207 -3.93 -15.03 -28.92
C PHE A 207 -2.52 -15.42 -28.53
N GLN A 208 -1.83 -14.51 -27.83
CA GLN A 208 -0.50 -14.81 -27.31
C GLN A 208 -0.70 -15.78 -26.16
N ALA A 209 -0.25 -17.00 -26.33
CA ALA A 209 -0.24 -18.04 -25.30
C ALA A 209 0.76 -17.73 -24.16
N SER A 210 1.40 -16.57 -24.18
CA SER A 210 2.39 -16.13 -23.19
C SER A 210 2.01 -14.75 -22.64
N LEU A 211 2.26 -14.54 -21.34
CA LEU A 211 2.16 -13.23 -20.70
C LEU A 211 3.05 -12.23 -21.46
N SER A 212 2.52 -11.05 -21.74
CA SER A 212 3.35 -9.99 -22.31
C SER A 212 4.46 -9.61 -21.32
N PRO A 213 5.66 -9.21 -21.77
CA PRO A 213 6.70 -8.74 -20.87
C PRO A 213 6.25 -7.57 -19.98
N ALA A 214 5.33 -6.75 -20.46
CA ALA A 214 4.74 -5.63 -19.73
C ALA A 214 3.85 -6.10 -18.57
N SER A 215 3.15 -7.23 -18.72
CA SER A 215 2.29 -7.78 -17.66
C SER A 215 3.09 -8.20 -16.41
N TYR A 216 4.36 -8.57 -16.58
CA TYR A 216 5.21 -8.86 -15.40
C TYR A 216 5.48 -7.63 -14.53
N CYS A 217 5.40 -6.41 -15.07
CA CYS A 217 5.53 -5.19 -14.29
C CYS A 217 4.39 -5.02 -13.27
N LEU A 218 3.23 -5.63 -13.52
CA LEU A 218 2.09 -5.61 -12.59
C LEU A 218 2.36 -6.34 -11.27
N ILE A 219 3.34 -7.26 -11.23
CA ILE A 219 3.76 -7.95 -10.01
C ILE A 219 4.35 -6.95 -8.98
N LEU A 220 4.96 -5.85 -9.48
CA LEU A 220 5.52 -4.80 -8.64
C LEU A 220 4.43 -3.90 -8.03
N ASN A 221 3.23 -3.92 -8.59
CA ASN A 221 2.14 -3.04 -8.21
C ASN A 221 1.33 -3.61 -7.04
N PRO A 222 1.40 -3.01 -5.84
CA PRO A 222 0.64 -3.50 -4.70
C PRO A 222 -0.88 -3.32 -4.87
N ALA A 223 -1.35 -2.37 -5.71
CA ALA A 223 -2.77 -2.19 -5.94
C ALA A 223 -3.38 -3.35 -6.74
N ILE A 224 -2.65 -3.92 -7.70
CA ILE A 224 -3.13 -5.05 -8.49
C ILE A 224 -3.29 -6.30 -7.62
N THR A 225 -2.31 -6.57 -6.77
CA THR A 225 -2.40 -7.71 -5.85
C THR A 225 -3.50 -7.50 -4.81
N PHE A 226 -3.69 -6.26 -4.32
CA PHE A 226 -4.82 -5.91 -3.46
C PHE A 226 -6.16 -6.16 -4.19
N TYR A 227 -6.31 -5.66 -5.41
CA TYR A 227 -7.50 -5.81 -6.23
C TYR A 227 -7.81 -7.29 -6.51
N TYR A 228 -6.78 -8.09 -6.81
CA TYR A 228 -6.92 -9.53 -6.99
C TYR A 228 -7.39 -10.24 -5.71
N ILE A 229 -6.81 -9.90 -4.53
CA ILE A 229 -7.23 -10.45 -3.25
C ILE A 229 -8.71 -10.16 -3.00
N MET A 230 -9.15 -8.91 -3.21
CA MET A 230 -10.54 -8.49 -3.00
C MET A 230 -11.51 -9.23 -3.91
N ASN A 231 -11.20 -9.32 -5.21
CA ASN A 231 -12.08 -10.01 -6.16
C ASN A 231 -12.11 -11.52 -5.94
N ARG A 232 -10.99 -12.12 -5.53
CA ARG A 232 -10.96 -13.54 -5.15
C ARG A 232 -11.87 -13.83 -3.95
N GLN A 233 -11.88 -12.96 -2.94
CA GLN A 233 -12.79 -13.04 -1.79
C GLN A 233 -14.26 -12.87 -2.20
N ALA A 234 -14.52 -12.08 -3.24
CA ALA A 234 -15.84 -11.91 -3.82
C ALA A 234 -16.30 -13.04 -4.76
N GLY A 235 -15.51 -14.10 -4.90
CA GLY A 235 -15.85 -15.25 -5.77
C GLY A 235 -15.55 -15.02 -7.24
N ASN A 236 -14.78 -14.00 -7.62
CA ASN A 236 -14.30 -13.74 -8.98
C ASN A 236 -12.77 -13.92 -9.12
N PRO A 237 -12.26 -15.17 -9.15
CA PRO A 237 -10.84 -15.44 -9.28
C PRO A 237 -10.28 -15.10 -10.66
N ASP A 238 -11.13 -15.01 -11.69
CA ASP A 238 -10.74 -14.81 -13.09
C ASP A 238 -10.34 -13.37 -13.42
N ILE A 239 -10.59 -12.44 -12.52
CA ILE A 239 -10.31 -11.00 -12.72
C ILE A 239 -8.84 -10.73 -13.10
N LEU A 240 -7.92 -11.54 -12.59
CA LEU A 240 -6.51 -11.43 -12.92
C LEU A 240 -6.23 -11.79 -14.38
N LEU A 241 -6.90 -12.82 -14.91
CA LEU A 241 -6.78 -13.24 -16.32
C LEU A 241 -7.28 -12.14 -17.25
N GLU A 242 -8.40 -11.49 -16.88
CA GLU A 242 -8.96 -10.37 -17.62
C GLU A 242 -7.99 -9.18 -17.65
N LEU A 243 -7.41 -8.84 -16.51
CA LEU A 243 -6.47 -7.73 -16.38
C LEU A 243 -5.14 -7.98 -17.10
N LEU A 244 -4.69 -9.24 -17.15
CA LEU A 244 -3.48 -9.65 -17.86
C LEU A 244 -3.72 -9.93 -19.35
N HIS A 245 -4.97 -9.79 -19.84
CA HIS A 245 -5.38 -10.16 -21.21
C HIS A 245 -4.99 -11.62 -21.56
N TYR A 246 -5.03 -12.52 -20.56
CA TYR A 246 -4.63 -13.91 -20.72
C TYR A 246 -5.84 -14.79 -21.03
N PRO A 247 -5.81 -15.61 -22.09
CA PRO A 247 -6.96 -16.44 -22.49
C PRO A 247 -7.25 -17.53 -21.44
N LYS A 248 -8.54 -17.68 -21.07
CA LYS A 248 -9.01 -18.67 -20.08
C LYS A 248 -8.81 -20.13 -20.51
N PHE A 249 -8.53 -20.38 -21.80
CA PHE A 249 -8.45 -21.73 -22.39
C PHE A 249 -7.03 -22.31 -22.46
N TYR A 250 -6.01 -21.56 -22.03
CA TYR A 250 -4.63 -22.06 -22.01
C TYR A 250 -4.26 -22.65 -20.67
N ASP A 251 -3.30 -23.59 -20.68
CA ASP A 251 -2.78 -24.23 -19.47
C ASP A 251 -2.34 -23.19 -18.43
N SER A 252 -2.59 -23.53 -17.16
CA SER A 252 -2.31 -22.66 -16.01
C SER A 252 -0.83 -22.25 -15.99
N ASN A 253 -0.58 -20.95 -16.12
CA ASN A 253 0.75 -20.40 -15.90
C ASN A 253 1.00 -20.36 -14.38
N LEU A 254 2.08 -21.00 -13.92
CA LEU A 254 2.46 -21.05 -12.50
C LEU A 254 2.48 -19.69 -11.82
N ILE A 255 2.83 -18.62 -12.55
CA ILE A 255 2.87 -17.25 -12.00
C ILE A 255 1.45 -16.74 -11.75
N ILE A 256 0.49 -17.04 -12.62
CA ILE A 256 -0.91 -16.62 -12.46
C ILE A 256 -1.55 -17.38 -11.28
N GLU A 257 -1.32 -18.69 -11.21
CA GLU A 257 -1.84 -19.55 -10.15
C GLU A 257 -1.34 -19.12 -8.76
N HIS A 258 -0.08 -18.73 -8.66
CA HIS A 258 0.56 -18.31 -7.42
C HIS A 258 0.87 -16.79 -7.38
N TRP A 259 0.03 -15.97 -8.03
CA TRP A 259 0.25 -14.53 -8.16
C TRP A 259 0.57 -13.82 -6.85
N ILE A 260 -0.21 -14.10 -5.81
CA ILE A 260 -0.04 -13.45 -4.51
C ILE A 260 1.34 -13.74 -3.93
N GLN A 261 1.78 -15.01 -3.99
CA GLN A 261 3.06 -15.44 -3.44
C GLN A 261 4.24 -14.80 -4.21
N PHE A 262 4.17 -14.81 -5.56
CA PHE A 262 5.19 -14.17 -6.39
C PHE A 262 5.25 -12.67 -6.18
N SER A 263 4.10 -11.99 -6.14
CA SER A 263 4.04 -10.55 -5.91
C SER A 263 4.60 -10.17 -4.54
N ILE A 264 4.15 -10.83 -3.46
CA ILE A 264 4.67 -10.59 -2.11
C ILE A 264 6.17 -10.89 -2.04
N GLY A 265 6.64 -11.98 -2.66
CA GLY A 265 8.05 -12.36 -2.67
C GLY A 265 8.94 -11.29 -3.34
N ILE A 266 8.54 -10.82 -4.51
CA ILE A 266 9.29 -9.79 -5.26
C ILE A 266 9.23 -8.45 -4.53
N GLN A 267 8.07 -8.03 -4.04
CA GLN A 267 7.92 -6.80 -3.26
C GLN A 267 8.75 -6.85 -1.98
N PHE A 268 8.83 -8.01 -1.32
CA PHE A 268 9.68 -8.19 -0.13
C PHE A 268 11.18 -8.04 -0.44
N LEU A 269 11.65 -8.59 -1.56
CA LEU A 269 13.03 -8.38 -2.02
C LEU A 269 13.31 -6.89 -2.28
N ILE A 270 12.36 -6.18 -2.86
CA ILE A 270 12.47 -4.74 -3.11
C ILE A 270 12.53 -3.95 -1.79
N ILE A 271 11.73 -4.32 -0.79
CA ILE A 271 11.81 -3.73 0.56
C ILE A 271 13.23 -3.84 1.11
N LEU A 272 13.82 -5.04 1.07
CA LEU A 272 15.18 -5.27 1.56
C LEU A 272 16.22 -4.44 0.80
N LEU A 273 16.08 -4.35 -0.52
CA LEU A 273 16.96 -3.53 -1.36
C LEU A 273 16.88 -2.05 -1.00
N PHE A 274 15.67 -1.48 -0.89
CA PHE A 274 15.51 -0.07 -0.54
C PHE A 274 16.03 0.25 0.87
N LEU A 275 15.77 -0.60 1.85
CA LEU A 275 16.30 -0.43 3.21
C LEU A 275 17.82 -0.55 3.25
N PHE A 276 18.39 -1.48 2.49
CA PHE A 276 19.85 -1.63 2.37
C PHE A 276 20.50 -0.39 1.72
N PHE A 277 19.95 0.10 0.61
CA PHE A 277 20.46 1.29 -0.05
C PHE A 277 20.34 2.54 0.83
N ALA A 278 19.21 2.71 1.53
CA ALA A 278 19.03 3.81 2.47
C ALA A 278 20.10 3.78 3.58
N ALA A 279 20.32 2.62 4.19
CA ALA A 279 21.29 2.45 5.27
C ALA A 279 22.74 2.69 4.78
N ARG A 280 23.07 2.17 3.60
CA ARG A 280 24.39 2.34 2.99
C ARG A 280 24.66 3.80 2.63
N HIS A 281 23.67 4.50 2.06
CA HIS A 281 23.80 5.92 1.70
C HIS A 281 24.03 6.79 2.92
N LEU A 282 23.27 6.61 3.98
CA LEU A 282 23.44 7.33 5.25
C LEU A 282 24.82 7.06 5.87
N LYS A 283 25.25 5.81 5.87
CA LYS A 283 26.57 5.42 6.39
C LYS A 283 27.71 6.12 5.63
N ASN A 284 27.68 6.07 4.30
CA ASN A 284 28.75 6.64 3.47
C ASN A 284 28.86 8.16 3.64
N ASN A 285 27.73 8.87 3.71
CA ASN A 285 27.72 10.31 3.85
C ASN A 285 28.22 10.75 5.24
N PHE A 286 27.86 10.01 6.30
CA PHE A 286 28.34 10.29 7.65
C PHE A 286 29.88 10.20 7.75
N TYR A 287 30.48 9.13 7.21
CA TYR A 287 31.93 8.96 7.23
C TYR A 287 32.68 9.88 6.28
N SER A 288 32.04 10.42 5.24
CA SER A 288 32.68 11.33 4.26
C SER A 288 32.58 12.81 4.63
N GLY A 289 31.94 13.17 5.73
CA GLY A 289 31.77 14.56 6.19
C GLY A 289 31.00 15.46 5.22
N LYS A 290 30.14 14.88 4.36
CA LYS A 290 29.39 15.59 3.31
C LYS A 290 27.98 16.03 3.74
N TYR A 291 27.77 16.29 5.00
CA TYR A 291 26.50 16.84 5.49
C TYR A 291 26.53 18.36 5.57
#